data_02c2a2654949be5c6daac407ab7f7112
#
_entry.id   02c2a2654949be5c6daac407ab7f7112
#
_cell.length_a   1.000
_cell.length_b   1.000
_cell.length_c   1.000
_cell.angle_alpha   90.00
_cell.angle_beta   90.00
_cell.angle_gamma   90.00
#
_symmetry.space_group_name_H-M   'P 1'
#
loop_
_entity.id
_entity.type
_entity.pdbx_description
1 polymer ?
#
loop_
_entity_poly.entity_id
_entity_poly.type
_entity_poly.pdbx_seq_one_letter_code
_entity_poly.pdbx_strand_id
1 'polypeptide(L)'
;RIDASSNFAAGNRWGLSPSIGLGWIVSNENFFKDNIKFINFLKFKVNYGITGDDRVTSRLWQERYAVSTSDGYLFGSNNGIGLNPSVLPNANITWEKKQTFNAGIEANMLDNKLNVGIEVFRNYTYDGFDGGVDKLYPMYAGFKSATVNYREVYNWGTEFTLGYRANIAKDFTLGTSMNFSFGNSVVYREFYNPQELIFNVGEDIITTGLDPRVYSSSNLGLVAIGMLRTQAEVDAFL
;
A
#
# COMPACT_ATOMS: atom_id res chain seq x y z
N ARG A 1 -6.79 -0.80 -20.83
CA ARG A 1 -7.82 -1.75 -20.37
C ARG A 1 -8.96 -0.96 -19.74
N ILE A 2 -10.19 -1.42 -19.95
CA ILE A 2 -11.40 -0.88 -19.31
C ILE A 2 -12.12 -2.06 -18.65
N ASP A 3 -12.45 -1.92 -17.39
CA ASP A 3 -13.16 -2.92 -16.60
C ASP A 3 -14.42 -2.31 -15.97
N ALA A 4 -15.37 -3.16 -15.60
CA ALA A 4 -16.57 -2.73 -14.89
C ALA A 4 -16.83 -3.61 -13.68
N SER A 5 -17.23 -3.00 -12.54
CA SER A 5 -17.56 -3.70 -11.31
C SER A 5 -18.96 -3.35 -10.82
N SER A 6 -19.70 -4.36 -10.39
CA SER A 6 -20.99 -4.20 -9.74
C SER A 6 -20.88 -3.77 -8.27
N ASN A 7 -19.67 -3.71 -7.72
CA ASN A 7 -19.42 -3.23 -6.37
C ASN A 7 -19.74 -1.74 -6.21
N PHE A 8 -19.74 -1.00 -7.33
CA PHE A 8 -19.96 0.43 -7.38
C PHE A 8 -21.35 0.80 -7.95
N ALA A 9 -21.83 1.99 -7.62
CA ALA A 9 -23.05 2.55 -8.19
C ALA A 9 -22.94 2.76 -9.71
N ALA A 10 -24.05 2.90 -10.40
CA ALA A 10 -24.09 2.92 -11.87
C ALA A 10 -23.14 3.92 -12.53
N GLY A 11 -22.93 5.10 -11.93
CA GLY A 11 -22.02 6.14 -12.44
C GLY A 11 -20.54 5.84 -12.23
N ASN A 12 -20.17 4.95 -11.29
CA ASN A 12 -18.80 4.70 -10.86
C ASN A 12 -18.28 3.30 -11.25
N ARG A 13 -19.06 2.53 -12.01
CA ARG A 13 -18.74 1.12 -12.32
C ARG A 13 -17.51 0.94 -13.20
N TRP A 14 -17.26 1.88 -14.10
CA TRP A 14 -16.22 1.76 -15.11
C TRP A 14 -14.88 2.27 -14.61
N GLY A 15 -13.86 1.43 -14.66
CA GLY A 15 -12.48 1.75 -14.35
C GLY A 15 -11.63 1.72 -15.61
N LEU A 16 -10.86 2.79 -15.85
CA LEU A 16 -9.89 2.89 -16.93
C LEU A 16 -8.48 2.65 -16.38
N SER A 17 -7.76 1.70 -16.98
CA SER A 17 -6.41 1.30 -16.59
C SER A 17 -5.42 1.48 -17.75
N PRO A 18 -5.01 2.72 -18.07
CA PRO A 18 -4.04 2.99 -19.12
C PRO A 18 -2.62 2.60 -18.70
N SER A 19 -1.81 2.15 -19.66
CA SER A 19 -0.39 1.90 -19.44
C SER A 19 0.42 2.14 -20.70
N ILE A 20 1.68 2.53 -20.51
CA ILE A 20 2.66 2.71 -21.57
C ILE A 20 4.00 2.15 -21.13
N GLY A 21 4.71 1.48 -22.04
CA GLY A 21 6.04 0.95 -21.79
C GLY A 21 6.96 1.24 -22.95
N LEU A 22 8.20 1.59 -22.63
CA LEU A 22 9.28 1.82 -23.60
C LEU A 22 10.45 0.89 -23.25
N GLY A 23 11.05 0.34 -24.27
CA GLY A 23 12.24 -0.49 -24.14
C GLY A 23 13.24 -0.16 -25.24
N TRP A 24 14.49 0.06 -24.87
CA TRP A 24 15.57 0.33 -25.80
C TRP A 24 16.71 -0.68 -25.61
N ILE A 25 16.97 -1.46 -26.65
CA ILE A 25 18.07 -2.41 -26.67
C ILE A 25 19.31 -1.71 -27.23
N VAL A 26 20.06 -1.08 -26.33
CA VAL A 26 21.26 -0.29 -26.68
C VAL A 26 22.33 -1.14 -27.34
N SER A 27 22.45 -2.42 -26.91
CA SER A 27 23.40 -3.35 -27.51
C SER A 27 23.18 -3.66 -28.99
N ASN A 28 22.02 -3.28 -29.56
CA ASN A 28 21.77 -3.43 -30.99
C ASN A 28 22.27 -2.25 -31.83
N GLU A 29 22.60 -1.12 -31.20
CA GLU A 29 23.06 0.08 -31.86
C GLU A 29 24.51 -0.06 -32.35
N ASN A 30 24.81 0.51 -33.52
CA ASN A 30 26.14 0.42 -34.12
C ASN A 30 27.21 1.05 -33.23
N PHE A 31 26.93 2.22 -32.65
CA PHE A 31 27.88 2.89 -31.75
C PHE A 31 28.26 2.05 -30.54
N PHE A 32 27.36 1.17 -30.09
CA PHE A 32 27.61 0.30 -28.96
C PHE A 32 28.41 -0.94 -29.36
N LYS A 33 28.00 -1.59 -30.44
CA LYS A 33 28.68 -2.81 -30.96
C LYS A 33 30.14 -2.58 -31.31
N ASP A 34 30.46 -1.40 -31.85
CA ASP A 34 31.79 -1.07 -32.31
C ASP A 34 32.77 -0.79 -31.15
N ASN A 35 32.25 -0.30 -30.02
CA ASN A 35 33.06 0.17 -28.90
C ASN A 35 33.05 -0.74 -27.68
N ILE A 36 31.97 -1.52 -27.44
CA ILE A 36 31.78 -2.28 -26.19
C ILE A 36 31.51 -3.74 -26.52
N LYS A 37 32.54 -4.58 -26.39
CA LYS A 37 32.47 -6.00 -26.74
C LYS A 37 32.19 -6.94 -25.57
N PHE A 38 32.43 -6.49 -24.33
CA PHE A 38 32.23 -7.34 -23.13
C PHE A 38 30.78 -7.39 -22.67
N ILE A 39 29.89 -6.53 -23.17
CA ILE A 39 28.45 -6.55 -22.91
C ILE A 39 27.76 -7.14 -24.14
N ASN A 40 27.16 -8.31 -23.98
CA ASN A 40 26.50 -9.03 -25.08
C ASN A 40 25.06 -8.52 -25.29
N PHE A 41 24.42 -8.07 -24.23
CA PHE A 41 23.08 -7.53 -24.25
C PHE A 41 22.95 -6.40 -23.23
N LEU A 42 22.35 -5.28 -23.63
CA LEU A 42 22.01 -4.17 -22.75
C LEU A 42 20.67 -3.61 -23.17
N LYS A 43 19.72 -3.60 -22.22
CA LYS A 43 18.38 -3.07 -22.43
C LYS A 43 18.02 -2.11 -21.30
N PHE A 44 17.50 -0.95 -21.67
CA PHE A 44 16.78 -0.04 -20.79
C PHE A 44 15.28 -0.24 -20.96
N LYS A 45 14.54 -0.20 -19.86
CA LYS A 45 13.08 -0.29 -19.84
C LYS A 45 12.50 0.78 -18.92
N VAL A 46 11.37 1.37 -19.34
CA VAL A 46 10.58 2.31 -18.53
C VAL A 46 9.12 1.97 -18.75
N ASN A 47 8.37 1.85 -17.69
CA ASN A 47 6.93 1.58 -17.73
C ASN A 47 6.20 2.54 -16.78
N TYR A 48 5.06 3.01 -17.24
CA TYR A 48 4.12 3.77 -16.44
C TYR A 48 2.71 3.27 -16.68
N GLY A 49 1.93 3.11 -15.63
CA GLY A 49 0.56 2.66 -15.75
C GLY A 49 -0.29 3.02 -14.55
N ILE A 50 -1.60 3.00 -14.76
CA ILE A 50 -2.60 3.13 -13.72
C ILE A 50 -3.42 1.86 -13.72
N THR A 51 -3.61 1.25 -12.56
CA THR A 51 -4.49 0.09 -12.36
C THR A 51 -5.58 0.43 -11.36
N GLY A 52 -6.80 -0.07 -11.63
CA GLY A 52 -7.92 0.02 -10.70
C GLY A 52 -8.03 -1.25 -9.85
N ASP A 53 -8.46 -1.10 -8.59
CA ASP A 53 -8.80 -2.18 -7.68
C ASP A 53 -10.23 -1.97 -7.16
N ASP A 54 -11.04 -3.03 -7.18
CA ASP A 54 -12.43 -3.02 -6.69
C ASP A 54 -12.62 -3.95 -5.48
N ARG A 55 -11.55 -4.38 -4.83
CA ARG A 55 -11.56 -5.27 -3.67
C ARG A 55 -12.05 -4.56 -2.41
N VAL A 56 -13.31 -4.24 -2.40
CA VAL A 56 -14.03 -3.63 -1.28
C VAL A 56 -15.26 -4.49 -0.96
N THR A 57 -15.84 -4.32 0.21
CA THR A 57 -17.12 -4.96 0.56
C THR A 57 -18.15 -4.67 -0.54
N SER A 58 -18.79 -5.73 -1.04
CA SER A 58 -19.70 -5.62 -2.20
C SER A 58 -20.83 -4.64 -1.95
N ARG A 59 -21.11 -3.82 -2.94
CA ARG A 59 -22.30 -2.96 -3.01
C ARG A 59 -22.48 -2.04 -1.79
N LEU A 60 -21.41 -1.39 -1.33
CA LEU A 60 -21.47 -0.40 -0.24
C LEU A 60 -22.32 0.83 -0.57
N TRP A 61 -22.72 1.00 -1.81
CA TRP A 61 -23.64 2.04 -2.25
C TRP A 61 -25.12 1.76 -1.92
N GLN A 62 -25.43 0.51 -1.49
CA GLN A 62 -26.78 0.09 -1.13
C GLN A 62 -26.99 0.16 0.38
N GLU A 63 -28.16 0.65 0.78
CA GLU A 63 -28.60 0.55 2.15
C GLU A 63 -28.83 -0.92 2.54
N ARG A 64 -28.37 -1.30 3.71
CA ARG A 64 -28.46 -2.67 4.22
C ARG A 64 -28.88 -2.66 5.68
N TYR A 65 -29.72 -3.62 5.99
CA TYR A 65 -30.17 -3.88 7.34
C TYR A 65 -29.76 -5.29 7.77
N ALA A 66 -29.30 -5.39 9.00
CA ALA A 66 -29.04 -6.68 9.66
C ALA A 66 -30.23 -7.01 10.57
N VAL A 67 -30.71 -8.24 10.46
CA VAL A 67 -31.69 -8.78 11.40
C VAL A 67 -30.93 -9.25 12.64
N SER A 68 -31.29 -8.71 13.80
CA SER A 68 -30.68 -9.12 15.07
C SER A 68 -31.76 -9.77 15.96
N THR A 69 -31.44 -10.92 16.50
CA THR A 69 -32.30 -11.62 17.46
C THR A 69 -32.05 -11.20 18.91
N SER A 70 -30.97 -10.43 19.14
CA SER A 70 -30.55 -9.97 20.48
C SER A 70 -30.73 -8.48 20.73
N ASP A 71 -30.81 -7.65 19.66
CA ASP A 71 -30.80 -6.20 19.75
C ASP A 71 -32.20 -5.58 19.46
N GLY A 72 -33.25 -6.37 19.63
CA GLY A 72 -34.62 -5.89 19.51
C GLY A 72 -35.15 -5.27 20.80
N TYR A 73 -36.35 -4.72 20.75
CA TYR A 73 -37.04 -4.20 21.94
C TYR A 73 -37.47 -5.36 22.86
N LEU A 74 -37.37 -5.13 24.17
CA LEU A 74 -37.87 -6.03 25.18
C LEU A 74 -39.38 -5.86 25.31
N PHE A 75 -40.16 -6.92 25.08
CA PHE A 75 -41.58 -7.01 25.36
C PHE A 75 -41.77 -7.98 26.54
N GLY A 76 -41.77 -7.43 27.75
CA GLY A 76 -41.73 -8.23 28.98
C GLY A 76 -40.37 -8.98 29.13
N SER A 77 -40.39 -10.29 29.19
CA SER A 77 -39.19 -11.12 29.22
C SER A 77 -38.70 -11.60 27.85
N ASN A 78 -39.40 -11.23 26.77
CA ASN A 78 -39.07 -11.67 25.42
C ASN A 78 -38.32 -10.59 24.66
N ASN A 79 -37.12 -10.91 24.11
CA ASN A 79 -36.43 -10.11 23.16
C ASN A 79 -37.15 -10.18 21.79
N GLY A 80 -37.59 -9.04 21.27
CA GLY A 80 -38.08 -8.94 19.90
C GLY A 80 -36.95 -8.99 18.88
N ILE A 81 -37.28 -9.31 17.63
CA ILE A 81 -36.36 -9.22 16.52
C ILE A 81 -36.17 -7.74 16.17
N GLY A 82 -34.92 -7.30 16.08
CA GLY A 82 -34.52 -5.94 15.68
C GLY A 82 -34.02 -5.87 14.25
N LEU A 83 -34.20 -4.72 13.61
CA LEU A 83 -33.58 -4.36 12.34
C LEU A 83 -32.60 -3.22 12.59
N ASN A 84 -31.32 -3.46 12.34
CA ASN A 84 -30.28 -2.46 12.52
C ASN A 84 -29.64 -2.11 11.16
N PRO A 85 -29.38 -0.83 10.85
CA PRO A 85 -28.57 -0.45 9.71
C PRO A 85 -27.16 -1.04 9.90
N SER A 86 -26.66 -1.77 8.90
CA SER A 86 -25.38 -2.44 9.02
C SER A 86 -24.21 -1.65 8.45
N VAL A 87 -24.48 -0.82 7.45
CA VAL A 87 -23.46 -0.06 6.71
C VAL A 87 -24.04 1.32 6.40
N LEU A 88 -23.23 2.35 6.55
CA LEU A 88 -23.54 3.67 6.00
C LEU A 88 -23.38 3.61 4.47
N PRO A 89 -24.46 3.76 3.68
CA PRO A 89 -24.36 3.63 2.23
C PRO A 89 -23.55 4.79 1.65
N ASN A 90 -22.66 4.47 0.71
CA ASN A 90 -21.85 5.46 0.00
C ASN A 90 -21.97 5.28 -1.52
N ALA A 91 -22.82 6.08 -2.15
CA ALA A 91 -23.03 6.06 -3.60
C ALA A 91 -21.82 6.60 -4.39
N ASN A 92 -20.93 7.33 -3.74
CA ASN A 92 -19.77 7.96 -4.36
C ASN A 92 -18.52 7.06 -4.36
N ILE A 93 -18.59 5.88 -3.73
CA ILE A 93 -17.48 4.97 -3.70
C ILE A 93 -17.08 4.54 -5.13
N THR A 94 -15.79 4.57 -5.41
CA THR A 94 -15.21 4.28 -6.72
C THR A 94 -13.96 3.43 -6.59
N TRP A 95 -13.33 3.09 -7.71
CA TRP A 95 -12.12 2.32 -7.80
C TRP A 95 -10.98 2.94 -6.99
N GLU A 96 -10.31 2.13 -6.17
CA GLU A 96 -8.97 2.46 -5.71
C GLU A 96 -8.03 2.45 -6.92
N LYS A 97 -7.11 3.40 -7.01
CA LYS A 97 -6.19 3.55 -8.13
C LYS A 97 -4.75 3.47 -7.68
N LYS A 98 -3.96 2.74 -8.46
CA LYS A 98 -2.53 2.61 -8.24
C LYS A 98 -1.77 3.05 -9.48
N GLN A 99 -1.02 4.14 -9.35
CA GLN A 99 -0.02 4.56 -10.33
C GLN A 99 1.27 3.77 -10.07
N THR A 100 1.79 3.16 -11.12
CA THR A 100 3.04 2.40 -11.06
C THR A 100 4.01 3.00 -12.07
N PHE A 101 5.20 3.35 -11.59
CA PHE A 101 6.34 3.73 -12.41
C PHE A 101 7.48 2.75 -12.14
N ASN A 102 8.00 2.14 -13.20
CA ASN A 102 9.15 1.25 -13.15
C ASN A 102 10.18 1.68 -14.17
N ALA A 103 11.45 1.71 -13.79
CA ALA A 103 12.57 1.88 -14.70
C ALA A 103 13.64 0.85 -14.39
N GLY A 104 14.23 0.24 -15.41
CA GLY A 104 15.20 -0.83 -15.19
C GLY A 104 16.24 -0.96 -16.29
N ILE A 105 17.32 -1.63 -15.92
CA ILE A 105 18.44 -1.98 -16.79
C ILE A 105 18.62 -3.49 -16.69
N GLU A 106 18.74 -4.14 -17.83
CA GLU A 106 19.09 -5.57 -17.95
C GLU A 106 20.35 -5.70 -18.81
N ALA A 107 21.34 -6.38 -18.31
CA ALA A 107 22.61 -6.60 -19.02
C ALA A 107 23.08 -8.04 -18.93
N ASN A 108 23.54 -8.58 -20.06
CA ASN A 108 24.29 -9.84 -20.12
C ASN A 108 25.71 -9.52 -20.57
N MET A 109 26.67 -10.04 -19.85
CA MET A 109 28.08 -9.74 -20.04
C MET A 109 28.91 -11.01 -20.06
N LEU A 110 30.17 -10.90 -20.49
CA LEU A 110 31.18 -11.98 -20.46
C LEU A 110 30.68 -13.24 -21.19
N ASP A 111 30.28 -13.09 -22.44
CA ASP A 111 29.69 -14.17 -23.24
C ASP A 111 28.44 -14.79 -22.61
N ASN A 112 27.56 -13.96 -22.09
CA ASN A 112 26.32 -14.33 -21.39
C ASN A 112 26.54 -15.15 -20.10
N LYS A 113 27.75 -15.12 -19.54
CA LYS A 113 28.03 -15.79 -18.26
C LYS A 113 27.53 -14.97 -17.06
N LEU A 114 27.53 -13.65 -17.19
CA LEU A 114 27.09 -12.73 -16.14
C LEU A 114 25.79 -12.04 -16.58
N ASN A 115 24.75 -12.18 -15.79
CA ASN A 115 23.48 -11.48 -15.92
C ASN A 115 23.33 -10.47 -14.78
N VAL A 116 23.01 -9.23 -15.11
CA VAL A 116 22.79 -8.16 -14.14
C VAL A 116 21.46 -7.49 -14.46
N GLY A 117 20.61 -7.38 -13.45
CA GLY A 117 19.36 -6.62 -13.50
C GLY A 117 19.31 -5.59 -12.38
N ILE A 118 18.89 -4.38 -12.70
CA ILE A 118 18.59 -3.31 -11.73
C ILE A 118 17.24 -2.76 -12.10
N GLU A 119 16.33 -2.71 -11.13
CA GLU A 119 15.01 -2.11 -11.31
C GLU A 119 14.71 -1.16 -10.15
N VAL A 120 14.17 0.00 -10.47
CA VAL A 120 13.61 0.94 -9.50
C VAL A 120 12.14 1.07 -9.76
N PHE A 121 11.35 1.11 -8.69
CA PHE A 121 9.91 1.26 -8.78
C PHE A 121 9.38 2.31 -7.82
N ARG A 122 8.28 2.92 -8.21
CA ARG A 122 7.48 3.81 -7.38
C ARG A 122 6.01 3.55 -7.64
N ASN A 123 5.28 3.22 -6.58
CA ASN A 123 3.85 3.01 -6.61
C ASN A 123 3.18 4.09 -5.76
N TYR A 124 2.14 4.71 -6.28
CA TYR A 124 1.27 5.61 -5.55
C TYR A 124 -0.15 5.11 -5.63
N THR A 125 -0.66 4.65 -4.50
CA THR A 125 -2.07 4.27 -4.34
C THR A 125 -2.84 5.47 -3.83
N TYR A 126 -3.93 5.81 -4.50
CA TYR A 126 -4.83 6.91 -4.16
C TYR A 126 -6.29 6.49 -4.37
N ASP A 127 -7.21 7.26 -3.82
CA ASP A 127 -8.61 6.86 -3.71
C ASP A 127 -8.75 5.49 -3.01
N GLY A 128 -7.80 5.13 -2.13
CA GLY A 128 -7.78 3.87 -1.39
C GLY A 128 -8.97 3.77 -0.44
N PHE A 129 -9.47 2.56 -0.26
CA PHE A 129 -10.60 2.31 0.63
C PHE A 129 -10.18 2.48 2.09
N ASP A 130 -10.90 3.34 2.80
CA ASP A 130 -10.70 3.61 4.21
C ASP A 130 -12.01 3.42 4.98
N GLY A 131 -11.99 2.53 5.96
CA GLY A 131 -13.10 2.25 6.87
C GLY A 131 -13.09 3.11 8.13
N GLY A 132 -12.03 3.89 8.37
CA GLY A 132 -11.87 4.67 9.60
C GLY A 132 -12.83 5.84 9.75
N VAL A 133 -13.58 6.16 8.70
CA VAL A 133 -14.59 7.24 8.71
C VAL A 133 -15.75 6.98 9.68
N ASP A 134 -16.04 5.73 10.02
CA ASP A 134 -17.06 5.36 11.03
C ASP A 134 -16.73 5.94 12.42
N LYS A 135 -15.47 6.12 12.73
CA LYS A 135 -14.98 6.73 13.98
C LYS A 135 -15.32 8.23 14.09
N LEU A 136 -15.68 8.88 12.99
CA LEU A 136 -16.08 10.27 12.95
C LEU A 136 -17.58 10.46 13.24
N TYR A 137 -18.36 9.38 13.22
CA TYR A 137 -19.79 9.44 13.49
C TYR A 137 -20.09 9.11 14.96
N PRO A 138 -21.01 9.80 15.60
CA PRO A 138 -21.45 9.45 16.93
C PRO A 138 -22.05 8.04 16.98
N MET A 139 -21.74 7.27 18.01
CA MET A 139 -22.22 5.89 18.17
C MET A 139 -23.74 5.76 18.12
N TYR A 140 -24.48 6.79 18.54
CA TYR A 140 -25.94 6.82 18.48
C TYR A 140 -26.51 6.98 17.05
N ALA A 141 -25.67 7.20 16.04
CA ALA A 141 -26.09 7.17 14.63
C ALA A 141 -26.45 5.75 14.16
N GLY A 142 -26.04 4.72 14.91
CA GLY A 142 -26.46 3.33 14.70
C GLY A 142 -25.77 2.59 13.56
N PHE A 143 -24.81 3.20 12.86
CA PHE A 143 -24.04 2.53 11.81
C PHE A 143 -22.89 1.70 12.40
N LYS A 144 -22.69 0.51 11.83
CA LYS A 144 -21.60 -0.38 12.24
C LYS A 144 -20.32 -0.21 11.40
N SER A 145 -20.43 0.32 10.20
CA SER A 145 -19.27 0.65 9.37
C SER A 145 -19.59 1.69 8.32
N ALA A 146 -18.58 2.44 7.92
CA ALA A 146 -18.61 3.35 6.80
C ALA A 146 -17.28 3.20 6.02
N THR A 147 -17.32 3.32 4.71
CA THR A 147 -16.14 3.22 3.85
C THR A 147 -16.16 4.33 2.81
N VAL A 148 -15.04 4.97 2.61
CA VAL A 148 -14.84 6.02 1.60
C VAL A 148 -13.54 5.81 0.85
N ASN A 149 -13.37 6.49 -0.28
CA ASN A 149 -12.09 6.60 -0.97
C ASN A 149 -11.31 7.77 -0.36
N TYR A 150 -10.32 7.46 0.47
CA TYR A 150 -9.56 8.51 1.18
C TYR A 150 -8.08 8.17 1.36
N ARG A 151 -7.75 6.89 1.49
CA ARG A 151 -6.40 6.44 1.81
C ARG A 151 -5.42 6.68 0.66
N GLU A 152 -4.23 7.14 1.02
CA GLU A 152 -3.12 7.32 0.08
C GLU A 152 -1.84 6.69 0.63
N VAL A 153 -1.16 5.92 -0.22
CA VAL A 153 0.05 5.19 0.16
C VAL A 153 1.10 5.29 -0.93
N TYR A 154 2.34 5.58 -0.54
CA TYR A 154 3.51 5.53 -1.41
C TYR A 154 4.36 4.31 -1.07
N ASN A 155 4.70 3.52 -2.09
CA ASN A 155 5.67 2.45 -1.99
C ASN A 155 6.76 2.69 -3.03
N TRP A 156 8.00 2.56 -2.65
CA TRP A 156 9.13 2.71 -3.56
C TRP A 156 10.23 1.73 -3.19
N GLY A 157 11.07 1.40 -4.16
CA GLY A 157 12.15 0.49 -3.90
C GLY A 157 13.04 0.27 -5.11
N THR A 158 14.03 -0.58 -4.89
CA THR A 158 14.97 -1.03 -5.91
C THR A 158 15.22 -2.52 -5.77
N GLU A 159 15.39 -3.19 -6.90
CA GLU A 159 15.67 -4.62 -6.99
C GLU A 159 16.93 -4.83 -7.79
N PHE A 160 17.83 -5.69 -7.29
CA PHE A 160 19.05 -6.10 -7.94
C PHE A 160 19.01 -7.61 -8.18
N THR A 161 19.32 -8.00 -9.40
CA THR A 161 19.49 -9.39 -9.77
C THR A 161 20.90 -9.58 -10.30
N LEU A 162 21.62 -10.55 -9.78
CA LEU A 162 22.93 -10.95 -10.23
C LEU A 162 22.93 -12.46 -10.49
N GLY A 163 23.25 -12.86 -11.69
CA GLY A 163 23.35 -14.27 -12.06
C GLY A 163 24.73 -14.54 -12.71
N TYR A 164 25.38 -15.60 -12.32
CA TYR A 164 26.62 -16.03 -12.95
C TYR A 164 26.54 -17.52 -13.31
N ARG A 165 26.94 -17.85 -14.54
CA ARG A 165 26.99 -19.21 -15.05
C ARG A 165 28.32 -19.45 -15.76
N ALA A 166 29.03 -20.48 -15.35
CA ALA A 166 30.27 -20.88 -15.97
C ALA A 166 30.35 -22.42 -16.18
N ASN A 167 30.91 -22.81 -17.31
CA ASN A 167 31.26 -24.18 -17.54
C ASN A 167 32.68 -24.41 -16.96
N ILE A 168 32.74 -25.13 -15.84
CA ILE A 168 34.01 -25.41 -15.14
C ILE A 168 34.75 -26.61 -15.77
N ALA A 169 33.97 -27.57 -16.26
CA ALA A 169 34.50 -28.74 -16.98
C ALA A 169 33.56 -29.10 -18.13
N LYS A 170 33.97 -30.05 -18.98
CA LYS A 170 33.23 -30.48 -20.18
C LYS A 170 31.75 -30.83 -19.88
N ASP A 171 31.48 -31.45 -18.74
CA ASP A 171 30.18 -31.92 -18.33
C ASP A 171 29.71 -31.28 -17.00
N PHE A 172 30.37 -30.18 -16.55
CA PHE A 172 30.04 -29.54 -15.29
C PHE A 172 29.84 -28.01 -15.47
N THR A 173 28.62 -27.58 -15.28
CA THR A 173 28.23 -26.17 -15.30
C THR A 173 27.85 -25.70 -13.88
N LEU A 174 28.52 -24.67 -13.40
CA LEU A 174 28.14 -23.99 -12.16
C LEU A 174 27.26 -22.77 -12.47
N GLY A 175 26.11 -22.70 -11.82
CA GLY A 175 25.25 -21.53 -11.87
C GLY A 175 24.98 -21.03 -10.45
N THR A 176 25.09 -19.71 -10.24
CA THR A 176 24.71 -19.04 -9.01
C THR A 176 23.87 -17.81 -9.33
N SER A 177 22.94 -17.49 -8.46
CA SER A 177 22.13 -16.28 -8.58
C SER A 177 21.89 -15.66 -7.20
N MET A 178 21.84 -14.33 -7.17
CA MET A 178 21.54 -13.53 -6.00
C MET A 178 20.50 -12.47 -6.38
N ASN A 179 19.47 -12.35 -5.56
CA ASN A 179 18.49 -11.26 -5.64
C ASN A 179 18.55 -10.46 -4.36
N PHE A 180 18.59 -9.16 -4.51
CA PHE A 180 18.53 -8.21 -3.40
C PHE A 180 17.44 -7.19 -3.69
N SER A 181 16.56 -6.96 -2.73
CA SER A 181 15.51 -5.95 -2.83
C SER A 181 15.54 -5.05 -1.59
N PHE A 182 15.34 -3.78 -1.84
CA PHE A 182 15.15 -2.77 -0.81
C PHE A 182 13.93 -1.94 -1.16
N GLY A 183 13.06 -1.71 -0.19
CA GLY A 183 11.87 -0.91 -0.42
C GLY A 183 11.30 -0.37 0.88
N ASN A 184 10.50 0.66 0.76
CA ASN A 184 9.79 1.26 1.87
C ASN A 184 8.37 1.65 1.47
N SER A 185 7.52 1.83 2.47
CA SER A 185 6.12 2.22 2.33
C SER A 185 5.81 3.35 3.30
N VAL A 186 5.10 4.37 2.81
CA VAL A 186 4.66 5.51 3.61
C VAL A 186 3.17 5.71 3.39
N VAL A 187 2.39 5.72 4.46
CA VAL A 187 1.00 6.16 4.43
C VAL A 187 1.00 7.68 4.41
N TYR A 188 0.46 8.24 3.34
CA TYR A 188 0.40 9.69 3.14
C TYR A 188 -0.88 10.30 3.68
N ARG A 189 -1.99 9.53 3.60
CA ARG A 189 -3.31 9.97 4.06
C ARG A 189 -4.11 8.76 4.55
N GLU A 190 -4.72 8.89 5.72
CA GLU A 190 -5.58 7.89 6.34
C GLU A 190 -6.47 8.58 7.38
N PHE A 191 -7.64 8.03 7.68
CA PHE A 191 -8.45 8.52 8.79
C PHE A 191 -7.90 8.03 10.13
N TYR A 192 -7.61 8.96 11.01
CA TYR A 192 -7.24 8.71 12.39
C TYR A 192 -8.39 9.06 13.33
N ASN A 193 -8.52 8.29 14.40
CA ASN A 193 -9.34 8.68 15.53
C ASN A 193 -8.51 9.56 16.48
N PRO A 194 -8.77 10.87 16.56
CA PRO A 194 -8.02 11.75 17.45
C PRO A 194 -8.07 11.31 18.93
N GLN A 195 -9.17 10.70 19.37
CA GLN A 195 -9.32 10.21 20.75
C GLN A 195 -8.45 8.98 21.04
N GLU A 196 -8.31 8.05 20.09
CA GLU A 196 -7.39 6.92 20.26
C GLU A 196 -5.94 7.39 20.34
N LEU A 197 -5.60 8.44 19.65
CA LEU A 197 -4.25 9.02 19.70
C LEU A 197 -3.96 9.72 21.03
N ILE A 198 -4.97 10.34 21.66
CA ILE A 198 -4.82 11.00 22.98
C ILE A 198 -4.56 9.98 24.10
N PHE A 199 -5.14 8.79 24.02
CA PHE A 199 -5.00 7.74 25.04
C PHE A 199 -3.87 6.75 24.79
N ASN A 200 -3.24 6.82 23.64
CA ASN A 200 -2.08 5.99 23.28
C ASN A 200 -0.80 6.83 23.32
N VAL A 201 0.32 6.14 23.45
CA VAL A 201 1.70 6.66 23.58
C VAL A 201 2.12 7.65 22.47
N GLY A 202 1.24 8.00 21.58
CA GLY A 202 1.44 8.97 20.52
C GLY A 202 0.90 10.36 20.80
N GLU A 203 0.65 10.74 22.06
CA GLU A 203 0.12 12.06 22.43
C GLU A 203 0.95 13.24 21.90
N ASP A 204 2.28 13.10 21.90
CA ASP A 204 3.20 14.07 21.29
C ASP A 204 2.99 14.26 19.78
N ILE A 205 2.44 13.28 19.16
CA ILE A 205 2.17 13.24 17.73
C ILE A 205 1.01 14.18 17.37
N ILE A 206 -0.02 14.27 18.22
CA ILE A 206 -1.16 15.18 18.00
C ILE A 206 -0.78 16.60 18.32
N THR A 207 -0.02 16.81 19.40
CA THR A 207 0.39 18.12 19.86
C THR A 207 1.46 18.77 18.99
N THR A 208 2.30 17.98 18.32
CA THR A 208 3.37 18.46 17.44
C THR A 208 2.98 18.58 15.97
N GLY A 209 1.71 18.23 15.60
CA GLY A 209 1.27 18.22 14.21
C GLY A 209 1.96 17.11 13.42
N LEU A 210 1.48 15.90 13.60
CA LEU A 210 1.97 14.76 12.83
C LEU A 210 1.94 15.06 11.34
N ASP A 211 3.08 14.91 10.74
CA ASP A 211 3.14 14.64 9.32
C ASP A 211 2.43 13.30 9.06
N PRO A 212 1.30 13.28 8.33
CA PRO A 212 0.59 12.03 8.03
C PRO A 212 1.44 11.00 7.28
N ARG A 213 2.66 11.37 6.88
CA ARG A 213 3.65 10.53 6.23
C ARG A 213 4.40 9.63 7.22
N VAL A 214 3.67 8.95 8.08
CA VAL A 214 4.24 7.94 8.98
C VAL A 214 4.60 6.69 8.17
N TYR A 215 5.78 6.14 8.37
CA TYR A 215 6.14 4.84 7.80
C TYR A 215 5.17 3.77 8.29
N SER A 216 4.60 2.98 7.38
CA SER A 216 3.60 1.98 7.70
C SER A 216 4.07 0.91 8.71
N SER A 217 5.38 0.78 8.89
CA SER A 217 6.02 -0.13 9.85
C SER A 217 6.50 0.55 11.13
N SER A 218 6.19 1.84 11.34
CA SER A 218 6.62 2.56 12.54
C SER A 218 5.83 2.09 13.75
N ASN A 219 6.55 1.68 14.78
CA ASN A 219 5.99 1.44 16.10
C ASN A 219 6.31 2.66 16.98
N LEU A 220 5.27 3.31 17.47
CA LEU A 220 5.40 4.40 18.42
C LEU A 220 5.51 3.84 19.83
N GLY A 221 6.41 4.38 20.63
CA GLY A 221 6.63 3.94 21.99
C GLY A 221 7.21 5.05 22.86
N LEU A 222 7.09 4.91 24.17
CA LEU A 222 7.73 5.80 25.12
C LEU A 222 9.25 5.59 25.11
N VAL A 223 9.99 6.68 25.08
CA VAL A 223 11.44 6.66 25.30
C VAL A 223 11.68 6.91 26.79
N ALA A 224 12.29 5.93 27.47
CA ALA A 224 12.70 6.13 28.85
C ALA A 224 13.84 7.15 28.92
N ILE A 225 13.56 8.32 29.46
CA ILE A 225 14.54 9.41 29.61
C ILE A 225 15.31 9.32 30.91
N GLY A 226 14.89 8.49 31.86
CA GLY A 226 15.51 8.29 33.14
C GLY A 226 14.66 7.52 34.12
N MET A 227 15.19 7.28 35.30
CA MET A 227 14.46 6.65 36.40
C MET A 227 14.57 7.59 37.61
N LEU A 228 13.45 7.99 38.16
CA LEU A 228 13.39 8.73 39.44
C LEU A 228 13.71 7.77 40.57
N ARG A 229 14.78 8.01 41.32
CA ARG A 229 15.32 7.10 42.36
C ARG A 229 15.09 7.59 43.77
N THR A 230 14.81 8.89 43.91
CA THR A 230 14.60 9.52 45.22
C THR A 230 13.29 10.30 45.25
N GLN A 231 12.71 10.47 46.46
CA GLN A 231 11.50 11.27 46.62
C GLN A 231 11.71 12.73 46.16
N ALA A 232 12.90 13.28 46.39
CA ALA A 232 13.23 14.63 45.95
C ALA A 232 13.23 14.79 44.41
N GLU A 233 13.62 13.74 43.65
CA GLU A 233 13.55 13.74 42.19
C GLU A 233 12.09 13.64 41.71
N VAL A 234 11.23 12.90 42.42
CA VAL A 234 9.81 12.83 42.12
C VAL A 234 9.15 14.18 42.36
N ASP A 235 9.44 14.81 43.51
CA ASP A 235 8.87 16.11 43.87
C ASP A 235 9.33 17.24 42.94
N ALA A 236 10.50 17.10 42.32
CA ALA A 236 11.01 18.05 41.35
C ALA A 236 10.44 17.84 39.92
N PHE A 237 9.90 16.66 39.64
CA PHE A 237 9.33 16.31 38.34
C PHE A 237 7.82 16.63 38.25
N LEU A 238 7.12 16.67 39.38
CA LEU A 238 5.71 17.02 39.48
C LEU A 238 5.53 18.56 39.55
#